data_698ffcea3f1bd21b2b75c22bb4d0a837
#
_entry.id   698ffcea3f1bd21b2b75c22bb4d0a837
#
_cell.length_a   1.000
_cell.length_b   1.000
_cell.length_c   1.000
_cell.angle_alpha   90.00
_cell.angle_beta   90.00
_cell.angle_gamma   90.00
#
_symmetry.space_group_name_H-M   'P 1'
#
loop_
_entity.id
_entity.type
_entity.pdbx_description
1 polymer ?
#
loop_
_entity_poly.entity_id
_entity_poly.type
_entity_poly.pdbx_seq_one_letter_code
_entity_poly.pdbx_strand_id
1 'polypeptide(L)'
;MLPEKRIVSFIARHHVLTLATATSDGKPYCAACFYAYDKRRNVIVFTSDDSTTHAQQMAANSRVACAINLETRVVGKVQGLQICGTVRRGEEEDRMVYIKRFPYAAVAPLNIWVVEPDFMK
;
A
#
# COMPACT_ATOMS: atom_id res chain seq x y z
N MET A 1 -15.82 1.22 -1.42
CA MET A 1 -16.13 -0.20 -1.16
C MET A 1 -16.06 -0.47 0.34
N LEU A 2 -16.80 -1.44 0.82
CA LEU A 2 -16.81 -1.83 2.23
C LEU A 2 -16.30 -3.27 2.35
N PRO A 3 -15.02 -3.46 2.70
CA PRO A 3 -14.46 -4.80 2.80
C PRO A 3 -15.00 -5.57 4.02
N GLU A 4 -14.93 -6.88 3.94
CA GLU A 4 -15.31 -7.75 5.06
C GLU A 4 -14.40 -7.49 6.27
N LYS A 5 -14.93 -7.69 7.47
CA LYS A 5 -14.18 -7.47 8.72
C LYS A 5 -12.87 -8.25 8.79
N ARG A 6 -12.85 -9.47 8.28
CA ARG A 6 -11.62 -10.30 8.28
C ARG A 6 -10.54 -9.69 7.39
N ILE A 7 -10.92 -9.04 6.29
CA ILE A 7 -9.98 -8.34 5.40
C ILE A 7 -9.42 -7.12 6.13
N VAL A 8 -10.28 -6.32 6.74
CA VAL A 8 -9.88 -5.15 7.53
C VAL A 8 -8.88 -5.53 8.62
N SER A 9 -9.18 -6.59 9.37
CA SER A 9 -8.31 -7.08 10.45
C SER A 9 -6.97 -7.57 9.90
N PHE A 10 -6.99 -8.26 8.76
CA PHE A 10 -5.76 -8.76 8.13
C PHE A 10 -4.85 -7.60 7.73
N ILE A 11 -5.40 -6.59 7.05
CA ILE A 11 -4.63 -5.41 6.65
C ILE A 11 -4.06 -4.69 7.87
N ALA A 12 -4.88 -4.50 8.90
CA ALA A 12 -4.49 -3.72 10.06
C ALA A 12 -3.37 -4.36 10.89
N ARG A 13 -3.25 -5.70 10.90
CA ARG A 13 -2.22 -6.36 11.70
C ARG A 13 -0.91 -6.61 10.98
N HIS A 14 -0.88 -6.49 9.64
CA HIS A 14 0.35 -6.62 8.87
C HIS A 14 0.98 -5.26 8.62
N HIS A 15 2.24 -5.22 8.22
CA HIS A 15 3.02 -3.98 8.15
C HIS A 15 3.64 -3.72 6.79
N VAL A 16 3.83 -4.78 5.99
CA VAL A 16 4.54 -4.68 4.71
C VAL A 16 3.66 -5.22 3.61
N LEU A 17 3.57 -4.47 2.54
CA LEU A 17 2.92 -4.92 1.30
C LEU A 17 3.94 -5.05 0.19
N THR A 18 3.63 -5.84 -0.81
CA THR A 18 4.30 -5.81 -2.09
C THR A 18 3.47 -4.95 -3.02
N LEU A 19 4.08 -3.88 -3.53
CA LEU A 19 3.46 -2.94 -4.45
C LEU A 19 3.86 -3.32 -5.86
N ALA A 20 2.89 -3.51 -6.74
CA ALA A 20 3.12 -3.74 -8.15
C ALA A 20 2.73 -2.49 -8.93
N THR A 21 3.67 -1.98 -9.72
CA THR A 21 3.48 -0.82 -10.59
C THR A 21 3.80 -1.22 -12.02
N ALA A 22 3.46 -0.39 -12.97
CA ALA A 22 3.76 -0.66 -14.38
C ALA A 22 4.02 0.64 -15.13
N THR A 23 4.81 0.53 -16.21
CA THR A 23 4.94 1.61 -17.15
C THR A 23 3.65 1.76 -17.96
N SER A 24 3.50 2.86 -18.70
CA SER A 24 2.32 3.09 -19.53
C SER A 24 2.16 2.02 -20.63
N ASP A 25 3.26 1.40 -21.07
CA ASP A 25 3.24 0.32 -22.05
C ASP A 25 3.21 -1.08 -21.42
N GLY A 26 3.00 -1.16 -20.09
CA GLY A 26 2.69 -2.43 -19.44
C GLY A 26 3.86 -3.21 -18.86
N LYS A 27 5.05 -2.62 -18.73
CA LYS A 27 6.18 -3.30 -18.06
C LYS A 27 5.98 -3.27 -16.55
N PRO A 28 5.82 -4.42 -15.88
CA PRO A 28 5.57 -4.46 -14.45
C PRO A 28 6.85 -4.34 -13.63
N TYR A 29 6.67 -3.87 -12.40
CA TYR A 29 7.73 -3.78 -11.42
C TYR A 29 7.11 -3.97 -10.03
N CYS A 30 7.86 -4.46 -9.06
CA CYS A 30 7.34 -4.57 -7.69
C CYS A 30 8.38 -4.18 -6.66
N ALA A 31 7.88 -3.70 -5.52
CA ALA A 31 8.70 -3.26 -4.40
C ALA A 31 7.97 -3.53 -3.09
N ALA A 32 8.73 -3.77 -2.02
CA ALA A 32 8.15 -3.91 -0.68
C ALA A 32 8.06 -2.54 -0.02
N CYS A 33 6.94 -2.26 0.63
CA CYS A 33 6.71 -1.00 1.32
C CYS A 33 6.06 -1.25 2.68
N PHE A 34 6.52 -0.52 3.71
CA PHE A 34 5.75 -0.40 4.95
C PHE A 34 4.53 0.45 4.68
N TYR A 35 3.42 0.13 5.34
CA TYR A 35 2.17 0.85 5.12
C TYR A 35 1.41 1.06 6.41
N ALA A 36 0.53 2.07 6.39
CA ALA A 36 -0.50 2.27 7.39
C ALA A 36 -1.86 2.18 6.71
N TYR A 37 -2.83 1.68 7.44
CA TYR A 37 -4.18 1.49 6.91
C TYR A 37 -5.16 2.42 7.62
N ASP A 38 -5.89 3.22 6.84
CA ASP A 38 -7.03 3.99 7.34
C ASP A 38 -8.30 3.20 7.06
N LYS A 39 -8.76 2.45 8.05
CA LYS A 39 -9.94 1.60 7.87
C LYS A 39 -11.24 2.39 7.67
N ARG A 40 -11.30 3.61 8.18
CA ARG A 40 -12.48 4.48 8.02
C ARG A 40 -12.71 4.83 6.56
N ARG A 41 -11.63 5.16 5.85
CA ARG A 41 -11.69 5.52 4.43
C ARG A 41 -11.38 4.35 3.50
N ASN A 42 -10.92 3.23 4.03
CA ASN A 42 -10.44 2.07 3.27
C ASN A 42 -9.33 2.47 2.29
N VAL A 43 -8.32 3.17 2.80
CA VAL A 43 -7.15 3.55 2.00
C VAL A 43 -5.87 3.08 2.66
N ILE A 44 -4.88 2.80 1.84
CA ILE A 44 -3.56 2.33 2.30
C ILE A 44 -2.56 3.44 2.04
N VAL A 45 -1.82 3.84 3.07
CA VAL A 45 -0.88 4.95 3.02
C VAL A 45 0.53 4.41 3.16
N PHE A 46 1.42 4.83 2.27
CA PHE A 46 2.83 4.45 2.32
C PHE A 46 3.70 5.60 1.85
N THR A 47 5.01 5.43 1.95
CA THR A 47 5.97 6.45 1.50
C THR A 47 6.88 5.86 0.45
N SER A 48 7.29 6.69 -0.50
CA SER A 48 8.27 6.32 -1.51
C SER A 48 9.08 7.55 -1.91
N ASP A 49 10.40 7.39 -1.95
CA ASP A 49 11.28 8.43 -2.45
C ASP A 49 11.00 8.62 -3.96
N ASP A 50 10.94 9.88 -4.40
CA ASP A 50 10.65 10.20 -5.80
C ASP A 50 11.69 9.66 -6.79
N SER A 51 12.88 9.32 -6.34
CA SER A 51 13.93 8.74 -7.17
C SER A 51 13.73 7.24 -7.44
N THR A 52 12.81 6.59 -6.75
CA THR A 52 12.59 5.14 -6.94
C THR A 52 11.87 4.85 -8.24
N THR A 53 12.13 3.67 -8.79
CA THR A 53 11.45 3.22 -10.02
C THR A 53 9.93 3.18 -9.84
N HIS A 54 9.46 2.62 -8.72
CA HIS A 54 8.02 2.51 -8.51
C HIS A 54 7.35 3.88 -8.33
N ALA A 55 8.01 4.84 -7.69
CA ALA A 55 7.44 6.19 -7.56
C ALA A 55 7.33 6.88 -8.93
N GLN A 56 8.34 6.72 -9.78
CA GLN A 56 8.29 7.28 -11.14
C GLN A 56 7.21 6.63 -11.98
N GLN A 57 7.02 5.32 -11.85
CA GLN A 57 5.95 4.61 -12.55
C GLN A 57 4.57 5.04 -12.07
N MET A 58 4.38 5.21 -10.75
CA MET A 58 3.11 5.67 -10.20
C MET A 58 2.76 7.09 -10.67
N ALA A 59 3.75 7.95 -10.84
CA ALA A 59 3.52 9.30 -11.33
C ALA A 59 3.01 9.30 -12.78
N ALA A 60 3.42 8.32 -13.58
CA ALA A 60 3.03 8.20 -14.98
C ALA A 60 1.80 7.31 -15.20
N ASN A 61 1.59 6.32 -14.32
CA ASN A 61 0.49 5.37 -14.42
C ASN A 61 -0.05 5.09 -13.02
N SER A 62 -1.26 5.57 -12.75
CA SER A 62 -1.86 5.47 -11.41
C SER A 62 -2.42 4.09 -11.06
N ARG A 63 -2.53 3.16 -12.02
CA ARG A 63 -3.03 1.81 -11.73
C ARG A 63 -1.96 0.98 -11.03
N VAL A 64 -2.32 0.39 -9.89
CA VAL A 64 -1.42 -0.42 -9.09
C VAL A 64 -2.12 -1.66 -8.57
N ALA A 65 -1.32 -2.62 -8.13
CA ALA A 65 -1.80 -3.75 -7.37
C ALA A 65 -0.91 -3.93 -6.14
N CYS A 66 -1.47 -4.50 -5.09
CA CYS A 66 -0.73 -4.80 -3.87
C CYS A 66 -1.03 -6.22 -3.42
N ALA A 67 -0.06 -6.84 -2.78
CA ALA A 67 -0.27 -8.09 -2.08
C ALA A 67 0.23 -7.94 -0.64
N ILE A 68 -0.56 -8.44 0.31
CA ILE A 68 -0.17 -8.55 1.71
C ILE A 68 -0.31 -10.02 2.06
N ASN A 69 0.73 -10.62 2.61
CA ASN A 69 0.68 -12.04 2.89
C ASN A 69 1.24 -12.36 4.27
N LEU A 70 0.69 -13.42 4.85
CA LEU A 70 1.25 -14.04 6.03
C LEU A 70 2.37 -14.97 5.57
N GLU A 71 3.60 -14.67 5.95
CA GLU A 71 4.71 -15.57 5.69
C GLU A 71 4.61 -16.78 6.61
N THR A 72 4.73 -17.97 6.04
CA THR A 72 4.69 -19.20 6.78
C THR A 72 5.53 -20.26 6.05
N ARG A 73 6.10 -21.18 6.83
CA ARG A 73 6.84 -22.31 6.28
C ARG A 73 5.92 -23.50 5.98
N VAL A 74 4.66 -23.42 6.36
CA VAL A 74 3.67 -24.48 6.17
C VAL A 74 2.78 -24.10 5.00
N VAL A 75 2.91 -24.80 3.89
CA VAL A 75 2.22 -24.49 2.63
C VAL A 75 0.72 -24.33 2.81
N GLY A 76 0.07 -25.20 3.57
CA GLY A 76 -1.37 -25.14 3.78
C GLY A 76 -1.86 -24.00 4.68
N LYS A 77 -0.94 -23.23 5.28
CA LYS A 77 -1.28 -22.13 6.18
C LYS A 77 -1.00 -20.76 5.60
N VAL A 78 -0.56 -20.68 4.36
CA VAL A 78 -0.32 -19.38 3.72
C VAL A 78 -1.64 -18.63 3.58
N GLN A 79 -1.61 -17.34 3.89
CA GLN A 79 -2.73 -16.42 3.72
C GLN A 79 -2.24 -15.22 2.93
N GLY A 80 -3.05 -14.75 2.01
CA GLY A 80 -2.71 -13.61 1.19
C GLY A 80 -3.93 -12.79 0.83
N LEU A 81 -3.72 -11.49 0.71
CA LEU A 81 -4.72 -10.55 0.26
C LEU A 81 -4.20 -9.87 -1.01
N GLN A 82 -5.02 -9.91 -2.06
CA GLN A 82 -4.74 -9.22 -3.32
C GLN A 82 -5.58 -7.97 -3.39
N ILE A 83 -4.97 -6.86 -3.77
CA ILE A 83 -5.62 -5.56 -3.85
C ILE A 83 -5.30 -4.95 -5.21
N CYS A 84 -6.32 -4.44 -5.89
CA CYS A 84 -6.13 -3.60 -7.07
C CYS A 84 -6.71 -2.23 -6.77
N GLY A 85 -6.12 -1.20 -7.33
CA GLY A 85 -6.60 0.16 -7.10
C GLY A 85 -5.82 1.20 -7.87
N THR A 86 -6.03 2.44 -7.48
CA THR A 86 -5.30 3.58 -8.03
C THR A 86 -4.54 4.27 -6.93
N VAL A 87 -3.40 4.87 -7.29
CA VAL A 87 -2.62 5.68 -6.35
C VAL A 87 -2.83 7.16 -6.62
N ARG A 88 -2.68 7.93 -5.56
CA ARG A 88 -2.58 9.39 -5.63
C ARG A 88 -1.52 9.86 -4.65
N ARG A 89 -1.07 11.09 -4.82
CA ARG A 89 -0.24 11.74 -3.79
C ARG A 89 -1.07 11.92 -2.53
N GLY A 90 -0.43 11.78 -1.38
CA GLY A 90 -1.07 11.96 -0.08
C GLY A 90 -1.13 13.42 0.33
N GLU A 91 -2.12 13.74 1.15
CA GLU A 91 -2.31 15.03 1.78
C GLU A 91 -1.98 14.94 3.27
N GLU A 92 -2.16 16.02 4.02
CA GLU A 92 -1.80 16.04 5.44
C GLU A 92 -2.58 15.02 6.26
N GLU A 93 -3.84 14.78 5.93
CA GLU A 93 -4.65 13.75 6.61
C GLU A 93 -4.00 12.37 6.45
N ASP A 94 -3.50 12.07 5.25
CA ASP A 94 -2.85 10.80 4.95
C ASP A 94 -1.51 10.68 5.68
N ARG A 95 -0.75 11.77 5.71
CA ARG A 95 0.52 11.82 6.43
C ARG A 95 0.32 11.50 7.91
N MET A 96 -0.72 12.02 8.51
CA MET A 96 -1.03 11.77 9.92
C MET A 96 -1.36 10.29 10.18
N VAL A 97 -2.05 9.64 9.26
CA VAL A 97 -2.33 8.19 9.35
C VAL A 97 -1.01 7.40 9.39
N TYR A 98 -0.07 7.76 8.53
CA TYR A 98 1.22 7.08 8.45
C TYR A 98 2.04 7.30 9.75
N ILE A 99 2.13 8.53 10.21
CA ILE A 99 2.89 8.91 11.40
C ILE A 99 2.29 8.29 12.66
N LYS A 100 0.98 8.16 12.74
CA LYS A 100 0.33 7.52 13.89
C LYS A 100 0.81 6.08 14.06
N ARG A 101 1.04 5.38 12.96
CA ARG A 101 1.54 4.01 13.00
C ARG A 101 3.07 3.95 13.15
N PHE A 102 3.77 4.89 12.54
CA PHE A 102 5.23 4.95 12.54
C PHE A 102 5.71 6.33 13.03
N PRO A 103 5.62 6.59 14.36
CA PRO A 103 5.89 7.94 14.89
C PRO A 103 7.29 8.48 14.59
N TYR A 104 8.29 7.60 14.49
CA TYR A 104 9.66 8.01 14.18
C TYR A 104 9.80 8.66 12.79
N ALA A 105 8.85 8.40 11.92
CA ALA A 105 8.86 8.99 10.57
C ALA A 105 8.58 10.48 10.55
N ALA A 106 8.05 11.03 11.65
CA ALA A 106 7.69 12.46 11.73
C ALA A 106 8.90 13.40 11.63
N VAL A 107 10.13 12.90 11.87
CA VAL A 107 11.34 13.72 11.87
C VAL A 107 11.95 13.91 10.47
N ALA A 108 11.40 13.26 9.45
CA ALA A 108 11.92 13.33 8.09
C ALA A 108 10.87 13.85 7.12
N PRO A 109 11.28 14.53 6.03
CA PRO A 109 10.32 14.83 4.96
C PRO A 109 9.83 13.52 4.33
N LEU A 110 8.51 13.42 4.12
CA LEU A 110 7.89 12.20 3.61
C LEU A 110 7.19 12.49 2.30
N ASN A 111 7.41 11.62 1.32
CA ASN A 111 6.62 11.59 0.10
C ASN A 111 5.51 10.56 0.27
N ILE A 112 4.33 11.05 0.62
CA ILE A 112 3.18 10.21 0.94
C ILE A 112 2.42 9.84 -0.32
N TRP A 113 2.14 8.55 -0.45
CA TRP A 113 1.29 8.00 -1.49
C TRP A 113 0.14 7.24 -0.86
N VAL A 114 -0.99 7.21 -1.56
CA VAL A 114 -2.21 6.55 -1.08
C VAL A 114 -2.74 5.63 -2.15
N VAL A 115 -3.01 4.38 -1.78
CA VAL A 115 -3.74 3.44 -2.63
C VAL A 115 -5.21 3.51 -2.25
N GLU A 116 -6.05 3.77 -3.25
CA GLU A 116 -7.50 3.72 -3.13
C GLU A 116 -7.97 2.42 -3.78
N PRO A 117 -8.31 1.39 -2.98
CA PRO A 117 -8.67 0.09 -3.53
C PRO A 117 -9.99 0.11 -4.28
N ASP A 118 -10.06 -0.63 -5.38
CA ASP A 118 -11.31 -0.92 -6.08
C ASP A 118 -11.60 -2.42 -6.17
N PHE A 119 -10.65 -3.25 -5.70
CA PHE A 119 -10.82 -4.70 -5.63
C PHE A 119 -9.97 -5.25 -4.48
N MET A 120 -10.55 -6.15 -3.69
CA MET A 120 -9.85 -6.88 -2.62
C MET A 120 -10.33 -8.33 -2.58
N LYS A 121 -9.39 -9.25 -2.44
CA LYS A 121 -9.73 -10.67 -2.37
C LYS A 121 -8.76 -11.43 -1.47
#